data_f4c93a10498839f4061e695edfd851d7
#
_entry.id   f4c93a10498839f4061e695edfd851d7
#
_cell.length_a   1.000
_cell.length_b   1.000
_cell.length_c   1.000
_cell.angle_alpha   90.00
_cell.angle_beta   90.00
_cell.angle_gamma   90.00
#
_symmetry.space_group_name_H-M   'P 1'
#
loop_
_entity.id
_entity.type
_entity.pdbx_description
1 polymer ?
#
loop_
_entity_poly.entity_id
_entity_poly.type
_entity_poly.pdbx_seq_one_letter_code
_entity_poly.pdbx_strand_id
1 'polypeptide(L)' 'MSDSEPFPISVDFPPNVKIDRKTFQKMLFITNALEQGWAVKKSQGSYIFTKKHEGKREVFQENYLETFVQSNCTLNKL' A
#
# COMPACT_ATOMS: atom_id res chain seq x y z
N MET A 1 -11.34 20.32 11.71
CA MET A 1 -10.57 19.25 11.85
C MET A 1 -10.06 19.03 13.22
N SER A 2 -10.13 17.91 13.66
CA SER A 2 -9.79 17.69 15.03
C SER A 2 -8.39 17.14 15.13
N ASP A 3 -7.52 18.02 15.20
CA ASP A 3 -6.17 17.62 15.27
C ASP A 3 -5.69 17.42 16.63
N SER A 4 -6.52 17.69 17.60
CA SER A 4 -6.06 17.58 18.95
C SER A 4 -5.90 16.14 19.38
N GLU A 5 -6.47 15.21 18.64
CA GLU A 5 -6.37 13.82 19.02
C GLU A 5 -5.16 13.18 18.41
N PRO A 6 -4.36 12.47 19.18
CA PRO A 6 -3.22 11.79 18.60
C PRO A 6 -3.71 10.67 17.70
N PHE A 7 -2.95 10.43 16.64
CA PHE A 7 -3.25 9.31 15.79
C PHE A 7 -3.00 8.02 16.53
N PRO A 8 -3.86 7.05 16.36
CA PRO A 8 -3.60 5.72 16.93
C PRO A 8 -2.52 4.98 16.16
N ILE A 9 -2.02 5.56 15.09
CA ILE A 9 -0.98 4.94 14.29
C ILE A 9 0.30 5.68 14.53
N SER A 10 1.35 4.96 14.83
CA SER A 10 2.64 5.57 15.02
C SER A 10 3.61 5.05 13.96
N VAL A 11 4.65 5.81 13.73
CA VAL A 11 5.68 5.43 12.78
C VAL A 11 6.96 5.24 13.57
N ASP A 12 7.40 4.00 13.63
CA ASP A 12 8.61 3.66 14.36
C ASP A 12 9.67 3.22 13.39
N PHE A 13 10.80 3.91 13.41
CA PHE A 13 11.92 3.55 12.57
C PHE A 13 13.06 3.12 13.45
N PRO A 14 13.39 1.84 13.47
CA PRO A 14 14.55 1.41 14.23
C PRO A 14 15.82 2.02 13.64
N PRO A 15 16.88 2.11 14.44
CA PRO A 15 18.09 2.79 13.98
C PRO A 15 18.67 2.21 12.69
N ASN A 16 18.53 0.91 12.51
CA ASN A 16 19.07 0.27 11.33
C ASN A 16 17.95 -0.30 10.50
N VAL A 17 17.21 0.58 9.87
CA VAL A 17 16.08 0.15 9.06
C VAL A 17 16.58 -0.46 7.78
N LYS A 18 16.14 -1.67 7.52
CA LYS A 18 16.38 -2.31 6.25
C LYS A 18 15.05 -2.78 5.72
N ILE A 19 14.67 -2.23 4.60
CA ILE A 19 13.43 -2.62 3.96
C ILE A 19 13.80 -3.38 2.71
N ASP A 20 13.34 -4.63 2.61
CA ASP A 20 13.68 -5.39 1.43
C ASP A 20 12.91 -4.83 0.23
N ARG A 21 13.36 -5.22 -0.94
CA ARG A 21 12.85 -4.64 -2.16
C ARG A 21 11.36 -4.89 -2.35
N LYS A 22 10.90 -6.10 -2.03
CA LYS A 22 9.50 -6.44 -2.20
C LYS A 22 8.61 -5.58 -1.32
N THR A 23 9.01 -5.41 -0.08
CA THR A 23 8.24 -4.61 0.86
C THR A 23 8.19 -3.16 0.39
N PHE A 24 9.32 -2.65 -0.03
CA PHE A 24 9.39 -1.27 -0.50
C PHE A 24 8.51 -1.06 -1.73
N GLN A 25 8.56 -1.99 -2.67
CA GLN A 25 7.74 -1.89 -3.87
C GLN A 25 6.25 -1.95 -3.53
N LYS A 26 5.90 -2.81 -2.58
CA LYS A 26 4.51 -2.90 -2.15
C LYS A 26 4.05 -1.60 -1.53
N MET A 27 4.89 -1.00 -0.70
CA MET A 27 4.56 0.26 -0.06
C MET A 27 4.34 1.35 -1.11
N LEU A 28 5.20 1.40 -2.11
CA LEU A 28 5.04 2.40 -3.16
C LEU A 28 3.79 2.16 -3.98
N PHE A 29 3.50 0.91 -4.25
CA PHE A 29 2.31 0.58 -5.02
C PHE A 29 1.05 1.04 -4.29
N ILE A 30 0.98 0.76 -3.00
CA ILE A 30 -0.17 1.15 -2.21
C ILE A 30 -0.27 2.67 -2.12
N THR A 31 0.87 3.33 -1.91
CA THR A 31 0.87 4.78 -1.85
C THR A 31 0.39 5.39 -3.16
N ASN A 32 0.88 4.86 -4.27
CA ASN A 32 0.45 5.37 -5.57
C ASN A 32 -1.02 5.15 -5.81
N ALA A 33 -1.54 4.01 -5.35
CA ALA A 33 -2.97 3.75 -5.49
C ALA A 33 -3.77 4.80 -4.72
N LEU A 34 -3.34 5.10 -3.51
CA LEU A 34 -4.02 6.11 -2.71
C LEU A 34 -3.96 7.48 -3.38
N GLU A 35 -2.82 7.82 -3.96
CA GLU A 35 -2.68 9.09 -4.65
C GLU A 35 -3.59 9.18 -5.87
N GLN A 36 -3.89 8.05 -6.47
CA GLN A 36 -4.75 8.02 -7.63
C GLN A 36 -6.23 7.90 -7.28
N GLY A 37 -6.55 7.96 -6.00
CA GLY A 37 -7.94 7.96 -5.60
C GLY A 37 -8.51 6.62 -5.19
N TRP A 38 -7.68 5.59 -5.11
CA TRP A 38 -8.16 4.31 -4.63
C TRP A 38 -8.23 4.31 -3.11
N ALA A 39 -9.21 3.61 -2.60
CA ALA A 39 -9.25 3.30 -1.17
C ALA A 39 -8.64 1.92 -1.00
N VAL A 40 -7.82 1.76 0.02
CA VAL A 40 -7.13 0.50 0.24
C VAL A 40 -7.44 0.02 1.64
N LYS A 41 -7.83 -1.23 1.73
CA LYS A 41 -8.16 -1.83 3.01
C LYS A 41 -7.52 -3.20 3.09
N LYS A 42 -6.99 -3.54 4.25
CA LYS A 42 -6.46 -4.87 4.46
C LYS A 42 -7.45 -5.67 5.29
N SER A 43 -7.74 -6.88 4.86
CA SER A 43 -8.69 -7.74 5.55
C SER A 43 -8.27 -9.18 5.39
N GLN A 44 -7.96 -9.82 6.51
CA GLN A 44 -7.69 -11.25 6.55
C GLN A 44 -6.67 -11.71 5.50
N GLY A 45 -5.57 -11.01 5.44
CA GLY A 45 -4.51 -11.42 4.51
C GLY A 45 -4.71 -10.98 3.08
N SER A 46 -5.71 -10.15 2.83
CA SER A 46 -5.96 -9.64 1.49
C SER A 46 -5.97 -8.13 1.51
N TYR A 47 -5.58 -7.55 0.39
CA TYR A 47 -5.70 -6.10 0.18
C TYR A 47 -6.85 -5.85 -0.76
N ILE A 48 -7.75 -4.97 -0.37
CA ILE A 48 -8.92 -4.63 -1.16
C ILE A 48 -8.78 -3.20 -1.62
N PHE A 49 -8.72 -3.02 -2.92
CA PHE A 49 -8.61 -1.70 -3.53
C PHE A 49 -9.93 -1.36 -4.17
N THR A 50 -10.51 -0.23 -3.80
CA THR A 50 -11.78 0.19 -4.39
C THR A 50 -11.67 1.60 -4.91
N LYS A 51 -12.37 1.85 -6.00
CA LYS A 51 -12.45 3.17 -6.58
C LYS A 51 -13.91 3.41 -6.89
N LYS A 52 -14.61 3.93 -5.91
CA LYS A 52 -16.07 3.97 -5.95
C LYS A 52 -16.61 4.75 -7.13
N HIS A 53 -16.01 5.87 -7.45
CA HIS A 53 -16.53 6.71 -8.51
C HIS A 53 -16.44 6.03 -9.86
N GLU A 54 -15.58 5.02 -9.98
CA GLU A 54 -15.42 4.32 -11.23
C GLU A 54 -15.92 2.90 -11.15
N GLY A 55 -16.51 2.53 -10.03
CA GLY A 55 -17.06 1.19 -9.88
C GLY A 55 -16.02 0.09 -9.94
N LYS A 56 -14.80 0.36 -9.55
CA LYS A 56 -13.73 -0.61 -9.63
C LYS A 56 -13.43 -1.21 -8.27
N ARG A 57 -13.09 -2.47 -8.26
CA ARG A 57 -12.73 -3.17 -7.05
C ARG A 57 -11.77 -4.29 -7.40
N GLU A 58 -10.62 -4.28 -6.75
CA GLU A 58 -9.60 -5.31 -6.95
C GLU A 58 -9.24 -5.91 -5.60
N VAL A 59 -9.07 -7.20 -5.57
CA VAL A 59 -8.70 -7.89 -4.35
C VAL A 59 -7.44 -8.70 -4.62
N PHE A 60 -6.41 -8.49 -3.81
CA PHE A 60 -5.16 -9.22 -3.96
C PHE A 60 -4.84 -9.91 -2.65
N GLN A 61 -4.51 -11.19 -2.72
CA GLN A 61 -3.92 -11.85 -1.58
C GLN A 61 -2.55 -11.27 -1.34
N GLU A 62 -2.13 -11.22 -0.10
CA GLU A 62 -0.90 -10.54 0.23
C GLU A 62 0.31 -11.05 -0.55
N ASN A 63 0.46 -12.37 -0.62
CA ASN A 63 1.59 -12.93 -1.35
C ASN A 63 1.46 -12.71 -2.86
N TYR A 64 0.25 -12.72 -3.37
CA TYR A 64 0.06 -12.46 -4.79
C TYR A 64 0.33 -11.00 -5.10
N LEU A 65 -0.06 -10.11 -4.18
CA LEU A 65 0.20 -8.69 -4.39
C LEU A 65 1.68 -8.42 -4.55
N GLU A 66 2.51 -9.06 -3.75
CA GLU A 66 3.94 -8.88 -3.86
C GLU A 66 4.44 -9.30 -5.23
N THR A 67 3.95 -10.42 -5.73
CA THR A 67 4.34 -10.88 -7.06
C THR A 67 3.85 -9.94 -8.15
N PHE A 68 2.61 -9.49 -8.01
CA PHE A 68 2.03 -8.58 -8.97
C PHE A 68 2.81 -7.28 -9.03
N VAL A 69 3.17 -6.75 -7.89
CA VAL A 69 3.91 -5.50 -7.83
C VAL A 69 5.28 -5.64 -8.46
N GLN A 70 5.95 -6.76 -8.21
CA GLN A 70 7.24 -6.99 -8.83
C GLN A 70 7.15 -7.00 -10.34
N SER A 71 6.08 -7.60 -10.86
CA SER A 71 5.92 -7.69 -12.30
C SER A 71 5.52 -6.37 -12.94
N ASN A 72 4.85 -5.51 -12.18
CA ASN A 72 4.27 -4.29 -12.73
C ASN A 72 4.86 -3.01 -12.20
N CYS A 73 5.84 -3.10 -11.35
CA CYS A 73 6.42 -1.92 -10.74
C CYS A 73 7.47 -1.31 -11.67
N THR A 74 7.48 0.00 -11.74
CA THR A 74 8.44 0.68 -12.61
C THR A 74 9.59 1.28 -11.81
N LEU A 75 9.81 0.76 -10.62
CA LEU A 75 10.89 1.27 -9.78
C LEU A 75 12.24 1.22 -10.47
N ASN A 76 12.43 0.25 -11.33
CA ASN A 76 13.71 0.12 -12.02
C ASN A 76 14.03 1.32 -12.89
N LYS A 77 13.07 2.13 -13.16
CA LYS A 77 13.28 3.29 -14.03
C LYS A 77 13.60 4.55 -13.25
N LEU A 78 13.69 4.43 -11.98
CA LEU A 78 14.03 5.58 -11.15
C LEU A 78 15.56 5.75 -11.01
#